data_ed73c817d21e753d85a7fb4ffb59af7e
#
_entry.id   ed73c817d21e753d85a7fb4ffb59af7e
#
_cell.length_a   1.000
_cell.length_b   1.000
_cell.length_c   1.000
_cell.angle_alpha   90.00
_cell.angle_beta   90.00
_cell.angle_gamma   90.00
#
_symmetry.space_group_name_H-M   'P 1'
#
loop_
_entity.id
_entity.type
_entity.pdbx_description
1 polymer ?
#
loop_
_entity_poly.entity_id
_entity_poly.type
_entity_poly.pdbx_seq_one_letter_code
_entity_poly.pdbx_strand_id
1 'polypeptide(L)'
;FWWELATLVTIMLLGHWLEMASVMNAQGALKELAKLLPDEAELVTKSGTKTVTISSLKIGDIVLVRPGTAIPTDGEVIKGKSDVNESMLTGESKSVDKDVKSLVIGGTINGSGALTVKVTKVGDDTALAGIMKLVAEAQSSKSKTQIIADRAAYYLTFVAIGAAALTAIGWTVFSDESMSFILERVVTVLVIACPHALG
;
A
#
# COMPACT_ATOMS: atom_id res chain seq x y z
N PHE A 1 8.97 39.31 -8.80
CA PHE A 1 7.68 38.59 -8.98
C PHE A 1 7.85 37.25 -9.74
N TRP A 2 8.47 37.25 -10.93
CA TRP A 2 8.67 36.01 -11.71
C TRP A 2 9.62 35.02 -11.05
N TRP A 3 10.64 35.52 -10.40
CA TRP A 3 11.60 34.72 -9.64
C TRP A 3 10.95 34.02 -8.44
N GLU A 4 10.15 34.73 -7.67
CA GLU A 4 9.42 34.21 -6.50
C GLU A 4 8.40 33.14 -6.93
N LEU A 5 7.65 33.38 -8.02
CA LEU A 5 6.72 32.41 -8.58
C LEU A 5 7.44 31.14 -9.02
N ALA A 6 8.56 31.27 -9.74
CA ALA A 6 9.34 30.14 -10.22
C ALA A 6 9.89 29.30 -9.06
N THR A 7 10.38 29.95 -8.00
CA THR A 7 10.88 29.28 -6.78
C THR A 7 9.75 28.53 -6.08
N LEU A 8 8.58 29.15 -5.91
CA LEU A 8 7.41 28.52 -5.28
C LEU A 8 6.96 27.29 -6.04
N VAL A 9 6.81 27.40 -7.38
CA VAL A 9 6.40 26.27 -8.24
C VAL A 9 7.43 25.15 -8.17
N THR A 10 8.72 25.46 -8.16
CA THR A 10 9.79 24.46 -8.10
C THR A 10 9.75 23.69 -6.78
N ILE A 11 9.60 24.39 -5.64
CA ILE A 11 9.52 23.76 -4.31
C ILE A 11 8.26 22.90 -4.21
N MET A 12 7.13 23.38 -4.73
CA MET A 12 5.86 22.64 -4.72
C MET A 12 5.94 21.35 -5.55
N LEU A 13 6.53 21.41 -6.75
CA LEU A 13 6.72 20.25 -7.60
C LEU A 13 7.69 19.24 -6.98
N LEU A 14 8.75 19.72 -6.32
CA LEU A 14 9.71 18.87 -5.61
C LEU A 14 9.03 18.15 -4.43
N GLY A 15 8.22 18.87 -3.63
CA GLY A 15 7.45 18.29 -2.52
C GLY A 15 6.49 17.20 -3.02
N HIS A 16 5.71 17.50 -4.05
CA HIS A 16 4.78 16.53 -4.65
C HIS A 16 5.50 15.32 -5.24
N TRP A 17 6.65 15.52 -5.88
CA TRP A 17 7.45 14.41 -6.40
C TRP A 17 7.98 13.49 -5.29
N LEU A 18 8.47 14.06 -4.17
CA LEU A 18 8.92 13.28 -3.01
C LEU A 18 7.78 12.49 -2.36
N GLU A 19 6.60 13.10 -2.25
CA GLU A 19 5.39 12.44 -1.76
C GLU A 19 5.01 11.25 -2.64
N MET A 20 4.90 11.45 -3.96
CA MET A 20 4.60 10.38 -4.92
C MET A 20 5.65 9.26 -4.88
N ALA A 21 6.94 9.59 -4.80
CA ALA A 21 8.00 8.60 -4.72
C ALA A 21 7.88 7.73 -3.46
N SER A 22 7.49 8.32 -2.32
CA SER A 22 7.25 7.60 -1.06
C SER A 22 6.06 6.64 -1.17
N VAL A 23 4.96 7.09 -1.76
CA VAL A 23 3.76 6.25 -1.98
C VAL A 23 4.04 5.09 -2.94
N MET A 24 4.78 5.33 -4.02
CA MET A 24 5.14 4.29 -5.00
C MET A 24 6.03 3.21 -4.39
N ASN A 25 6.99 3.57 -3.54
CA ASN A 25 7.85 2.61 -2.85
C ASN A 25 7.05 1.70 -1.91
N ALA A 26 6.05 2.23 -1.23
CA ALA A 26 5.17 1.47 -0.36
C ALA A 26 4.30 0.46 -1.14
N GLN A 27 3.78 0.83 -2.31
CA GLN A 27 3.03 -0.09 -3.19
C GLN A 27 3.92 -1.19 -3.78
N GLY A 28 5.21 -0.92 -3.98
CA GLY A 28 6.18 -1.91 -4.43
C GLY A 28 6.30 -3.09 -3.48
N ALA A 29 6.31 -2.86 -2.18
CA ALA A 29 6.40 -3.92 -1.16
C ALA A 29 5.21 -4.89 -1.20
N LEU A 30 3.99 -4.40 -1.39
CA LEU A 30 2.80 -5.25 -1.53
C LEU A 30 2.87 -6.13 -2.78
N LYS A 31 3.39 -5.60 -3.89
CA LYS A 31 3.57 -6.35 -5.12
C LYS A 31 4.62 -7.46 -4.99
N GLU A 32 5.69 -7.22 -4.22
CA GLU A 32 6.69 -8.26 -3.94
C GLU A 32 6.12 -9.38 -3.06
N LEU A 33 5.29 -9.07 -2.05
CA LEU A 33 4.59 -10.09 -1.27
C LEU A 33 3.65 -10.94 -2.13
N ALA A 34 2.94 -10.35 -3.08
CA ALA A 34 2.07 -11.10 -3.99
C ALA A 34 2.83 -12.09 -4.88
N LYS A 35 4.10 -11.83 -5.20
CA LYS A 35 4.95 -12.75 -5.98
C LYS A 35 5.39 -14.01 -5.22
N LEU A 36 5.17 -14.07 -3.89
CA LEU A 36 5.48 -15.27 -3.11
C LEU A 36 4.56 -16.44 -3.45
N LEU A 37 3.35 -16.16 -3.91
CA LEU A 37 2.43 -17.20 -4.35
C LEU A 37 2.83 -17.67 -5.76
N PRO A 38 2.91 -18.99 -6.00
CA PRO A 38 3.06 -19.51 -7.36
C PRO A 38 1.77 -19.26 -8.17
N ASP A 39 1.86 -19.26 -9.48
CA ASP A 39 0.68 -19.08 -10.35
C ASP A 39 -0.16 -20.35 -10.44
N GLU A 40 0.46 -21.51 -10.24
CA GLU A 40 -0.12 -22.82 -10.45
C GLU A 40 0.05 -23.74 -9.24
N ALA A 41 -0.82 -24.74 -9.11
CA ALA A 41 -0.78 -25.77 -8.10
C ALA A 41 -1.04 -27.15 -8.71
N GLU A 42 -0.48 -28.21 -8.13
CA GLU A 42 -0.74 -29.59 -8.51
C GLU A 42 -1.92 -30.15 -7.71
N LEU A 43 -3.10 -30.13 -8.29
CA LEU A 43 -4.31 -30.72 -7.69
C LEU A 43 -4.26 -32.24 -7.79
N VAL A 44 -4.45 -32.94 -6.67
CA VAL A 44 -4.54 -34.40 -6.62
C VAL A 44 -5.96 -34.83 -6.98
N THR A 45 -6.08 -35.63 -8.00
CA THR A 45 -7.35 -36.20 -8.47
C THR A 45 -7.36 -37.75 -8.40
N LYS A 46 -8.50 -38.37 -8.60
CA LYS A 46 -8.59 -39.85 -8.65
C LYS A 46 -7.76 -40.48 -9.77
N SER A 47 -7.47 -39.72 -10.83
CA SER A 47 -6.70 -40.13 -11.99
C SER A 47 -5.22 -39.73 -11.98
N GLY A 48 -4.75 -39.10 -10.93
CA GLY A 48 -3.39 -38.59 -10.80
C GLY A 48 -3.37 -37.10 -10.42
N THR A 49 -2.25 -36.41 -10.68
CA THR A 49 -2.13 -34.97 -10.45
C THR A 49 -2.44 -34.16 -11.69
N LYS A 50 -3.09 -33.02 -11.52
CA LYS A 50 -3.40 -32.05 -12.59
C LYS A 50 -2.93 -30.66 -12.17
N THR A 51 -2.21 -29.98 -13.04
CA THR A 51 -1.85 -28.56 -12.86
C THR A 51 -3.08 -27.67 -13.05
N VAL A 52 -3.33 -26.80 -12.09
CA VAL A 52 -4.45 -25.86 -12.08
C VAL A 52 -3.95 -24.50 -11.61
N THR A 53 -4.62 -23.42 -11.99
CA THR A 53 -4.34 -22.08 -11.44
C THR A 53 -4.77 -22.01 -9.98
N ILE A 54 -4.02 -21.28 -9.15
CA ILE A 54 -4.35 -21.11 -7.71
C ILE A 54 -5.75 -20.54 -7.53
N SER A 55 -6.17 -19.61 -8.39
CA SER A 55 -7.50 -19.01 -8.33
C SER A 55 -8.66 -19.98 -8.53
N SER A 56 -8.39 -21.17 -9.07
CA SER A 56 -9.40 -22.23 -9.27
C SER A 56 -9.53 -23.18 -8.08
N LEU A 57 -8.60 -23.12 -7.11
CA LEU A 57 -8.63 -23.97 -5.92
C LEU A 57 -9.82 -23.64 -5.03
N LYS A 58 -10.36 -24.69 -4.40
CA LYS A 58 -11.48 -24.60 -3.46
C LYS A 58 -11.10 -25.19 -2.12
N ILE A 59 -11.76 -24.73 -1.07
CA ILE A 59 -11.61 -25.32 0.27
C ILE A 59 -11.98 -26.80 0.21
N GLY A 60 -11.10 -27.64 0.75
CA GLY A 60 -11.22 -29.09 0.72
C GLY A 60 -10.47 -29.79 -0.42
N ASP A 61 -9.99 -29.06 -1.43
CA ASP A 61 -9.12 -29.61 -2.46
C ASP A 61 -7.83 -30.15 -1.86
N ILE A 62 -7.24 -31.13 -2.53
CA ILE A 62 -5.97 -31.75 -2.10
C ILE A 62 -4.91 -31.38 -3.12
N VAL A 63 -3.82 -30.75 -2.66
CA VAL A 63 -2.70 -30.33 -3.51
C VAL A 63 -1.42 -31.07 -3.11
N LEU A 64 -0.61 -31.41 -4.11
CA LEU A 64 0.73 -31.95 -3.92
C LEU A 64 1.74 -30.80 -3.99
N VAL A 65 2.55 -30.68 -2.95
CA VAL A 65 3.64 -29.69 -2.86
C VAL A 65 4.97 -30.43 -2.92
N ARG A 66 5.72 -30.22 -4.01
CA ARG A 66 7.02 -30.89 -4.23
C ARG A 66 8.11 -30.22 -3.40
N PRO A 67 9.24 -30.91 -3.14
CA PRO A 67 10.42 -30.31 -2.54
C PRO A 67 10.88 -29.07 -3.32
N GLY A 68 11.23 -28.02 -2.59
CA GLY A 68 11.72 -26.75 -3.15
C GLY A 68 10.66 -25.87 -3.81
N THR A 69 9.38 -26.25 -3.82
CA THR A 69 8.31 -25.43 -4.40
C THR A 69 7.58 -24.61 -3.35
N ALA A 70 7.01 -23.47 -3.78
CA ALA A 70 6.16 -22.67 -2.92
C ALA A 70 4.84 -23.38 -2.63
N ILE A 71 4.34 -23.26 -1.41
CA ILE A 71 3.03 -23.76 -0.99
C ILE A 71 1.95 -22.85 -1.59
N PRO A 72 0.98 -23.41 -2.37
CA PRO A 72 0.08 -22.59 -3.17
C PRO A 72 -0.96 -21.81 -2.35
N THR A 73 -1.40 -22.33 -1.22
CA THR A 73 -2.43 -21.73 -0.37
C THR A 73 -2.36 -22.28 1.04
N ASP A 74 -3.11 -21.70 1.96
CA ASP A 74 -3.18 -22.17 3.35
C ASP A 74 -3.87 -23.53 3.42
N GLY A 75 -3.31 -24.45 4.22
CA GLY A 75 -3.84 -25.78 4.34
C GLY A 75 -3.34 -26.57 5.52
N GLU A 76 -3.79 -27.81 5.60
CA GLU A 76 -3.37 -28.81 6.59
C GLU A 76 -2.69 -29.98 5.88
N VAL A 77 -1.53 -30.38 6.36
CA VAL A 77 -0.81 -31.53 5.82
C VAL A 77 -1.57 -32.82 6.15
N ILE A 78 -1.97 -33.57 5.13
CA ILE A 78 -2.66 -34.86 5.28
C ILE A 78 -1.74 -36.05 5.03
N LYS A 79 -0.59 -35.82 4.34
CA LYS A 79 0.40 -36.86 4.07
C LYS A 79 1.76 -36.25 3.81
N GLY A 80 2.81 -36.91 4.27
CA GLY A 80 4.19 -36.50 4.07
C GLY A 80 4.80 -35.87 5.33
N LYS A 81 6.11 -35.63 5.27
CA LYS A 81 6.90 -34.89 6.27
C LYS A 81 7.94 -34.08 5.54
N SER A 82 8.14 -32.84 5.93
CA SER A 82 9.13 -31.92 5.35
C SER A 82 9.46 -30.81 6.33
N ASP A 83 10.51 -30.09 6.05
CA ASP A 83 10.82 -28.80 6.63
C ASP A 83 10.26 -27.68 5.73
N VAL A 84 9.66 -26.67 6.30
CA VAL A 84 9.09 -25.52 5.55
C VAL A 84 9.78 -24.25 5.98
N ASN A 85 10.28 -23.50 5.02
CA ASN A 85 10.88 -22.19 5.25
C ASN A 85 9.77 -21.11 5.27
N GLU A 86 9.50 -20.60 6.45
CA GLU A 86 8.51 -19.54 6.69
C GLU A 86 9.15 -18.15 6.89
N SER A 87 10.48 -18.01 6.65
CA SER A 87 11.24 -16.79 6.94
C SER A 87 10.73 -15.53 6.25
N MET A 88 10.14 -15.66 5.08
CA MET A 88 9.56 -14.54 4.33
C MET A 88 8.35 -13.92 5.04
N LEU A 89 7.67 -14.69 5.90
CA LEU A 89 6.49 -14.23 6.64
C LEU A 89 6.81 -13.93 8.11
N THR A 90 7.62 -14.78 8.75
CA THR A 90 7.93 -14.69 10.19
C THR A 90 9.21 -13.92 10.49
N GLY A 91 10.10 -13.79 9.52
CA GLY A 91 11.44 -13.23 9.71
C GLY A 91 12.44 -14.21 10.36
N GLU A 92 12.00 -15.40 10.77
CA GLU A 92 12.86 -16.41 11.40
C GLU A 92 13.55 -17.27 10.32
N SER A 93 14.88 -17.32 10.32
CA SER A 93 15.67 -18.07 9.30
C SER A 93 15.59 -19.59 9.43
N LYS A 94 15.06 -20.10 10.55
CA LYS A 94 15.00 -21.54 10.79
C LYS A 94 13.74 -22.14 10.16
N SER A 95 13.93 -23.18 9.33
CA SER A 95 12.80 -23.96 8.80
C SER A 95 12.05 -24.68 9.92
N VAL A 96 10.74 -24.81 9.73
CA VAL A 96 9.83 -25.45 10.68
C VAL A 96 9.45 -26.83 10.17
N ASP A 97 9.65 -27.86 11.01
CA ASP A 97 9.23 -29.21 10.66
C ASP A 97 7.70 -29.30 10.56
N LYS A 98 7.22 -29.85 9.46
CA LYS A 98 5.80 -30.09 9.20
C LYS A 98 5.57 -31.59 8.95
N ASP A 99 4.60 -32.11 9.65
CA ASP A 99 4.13 -33.49 9.54
C ASP A 99 2.60 -33.52 9.40
N VAL A 100 2.01 -34.69 9.44
CA VAL A 100 0.53 -34.87 9.30
C VAL A 100 -0.19 -34.07 10.39
N LYS A 101 -1.21 -33.31 10.04
CA LYS A 101 -2.00 -32.34 10.81
C LYS A 101 -1.31 -30.99 11.07
N SER A 102 -0.07 -30.79 10.61
CA SER A 102 0.55 -29.48 10.69
C SER A 102 -0.13 -28.49 9.72
N LEU A 103 -0.32 -27.26 10.16
CA LEU A 103 -0.80 -26.18 9.30
C LEU A 103 0.36 -25.62 8.48
N VAL A 104 0.08 -25.29 7.22
CA VAL A 104 1.00 -24.65 6.30
C VAL A 104 0.39 -23.38 5.72
N ILE A 105 1.23 -22.42 5.40
CA ILE A 105 0.84 -21.08 4.93
C ILE A 105 1.23 -20.93 3.47
N GLY A 106 0.31 -20.41 2.66
CA GLY A 106 0.57 -20.09 1.26
C GLY A 106 1.72 -19.07 1.10
N GLY A 107 2.58 -19.28 0.07
CA GLY A 107 3.76 -18.46 -0.17
C GLY A 107 5.03 -18.87 0.58
N THR A 108 4.95 -19.83 1.51
CA THR A 108 6.14 -20.43 2.16
C THR A 108 6.78 -21.50 1.29
N ILE A 109 8.06 -21.78 1.47
CA ILE A 109 8.81 -22.71 0.62
C ILE A 109 8.92 -24.07 1.31
N ASN A 110 8.43 -25.10 0.63
CA ASN A 110 8.61 -26.49 1.06
C ASN A 110 10.08 -26.93 0.89
N GLY A 111 10.64 -27.55 1.90
CA GLY A 111 12.02 -28.01 1.91
C GLY A 111 12.24 -29.35 1.21
N SER A 112 12.68 -30.35 1.97
CA SER A 112 13.25 -31.60 1.42
C SER A 112 12.22 -32.69 1.10
N GLY A 113 11.05 -32.68 1.74
CA GLY A 113 10.02 -33.71 1.58
C GLY A 113 8.88 -33.29 0.65
N ALA A 114 8.11 -34.26 0.13
CA ALA A 114 6.85 -33.96 -0.55
C ALA A 114 5.71 -33.93 0.45
N LEU A 115 4.88 -32.89 0.39
CA LEU A 115 3.71 -32.72 1.23
C LEU A 115 2.42 -32.86 0.40
N THR A 116 1.44 -33.56 0.96
CA THR A 116 0.06 -33.52 0.43
C THR A 116 -0.76 -32.69 1.40
N VAL A 117 -1.31 -31.60 0.91
CA VAL A 117 -1.96 -30.56 1.71
C VAL A 117 -3.43 -30.47 1.33
N LYS A 118 -4.31 -30.50 2.32
CA LYS A 118 -5.73 -30.19 2.14
C LYS A 118 -5.94 -28.71 2.31
N VAL A 119 -6.49 -28.06 1.29
CA VAL A 119 -6.77 -26.61 1.28
C VAL A 119 -7.79 -26.26 2.36
N THR A 120 -7.45 -25.32 3.22
CA THR A 120 -8.33 -24.84 4.30
C THR A 120 -8.81 -23.42 4.07
N LYS A 121 -8.03 -22.59 3.33
CA LYS A 121 -8.38 -21.20 2.99
C LYS A 121 -7.95 -20.90 1.57
N VAL A 122 -8.68 -20.00 0.90
CA VAL A 122 -8.40 -19.57 -0.48
C VAL A 122 -8.64 -18.05 -0.62
N GLY A 123 -7.99 -17.44 -1.59
CA GLY A 123 -8.22 -16.03 -1.93
C GLY A 123 -7.94 -15.08 -0.76
N ASP A 124 -8.89 -14.21 -0.46
CA ASP A 124 -8.78 -13.15 0.54
C ASP A 124 -8.74 -13.66 1.99
N ASP A 125 -9.11 -14.91 2.23
CA ASP A 125 -9.12 -15.52 3.58
C ASP A 125 -7.76 -16.11 3.97
N THR A 126 -6.78 -16.16 3.07
CA THR A 126 -5.44 -16.66 3.34
C THR A 126 -4.66 -15.74 4.30
N ALA A 127 -3.71 -16.31 5.04
CA ALA A 127 -2.86 -15.56 5.97
C ALA A 127 -2.09 -14.44 5.26
N LEU A 128 -1.54 -14.72 4.07
CA LEU A 128 -0.82 -13.74 3.27
C LEU A 128 -1.74 -12.59 2.81
N ALA A 129 -2.94 -12.90 2.32
CA ALA A 129 -3.92 -11.88 1.96
C ALA A 129 -4.32 -11.00 3.16
N GLY A 130 -4.48 -11.60 4.35
CA GLY A 130 -4.72 -10.87 5.59
C GLY A 130 -3.60 -9.89 5.93
N ILE A 131 -2.33 -10.32 5.81
CA ILE A 131 -1.16 -9.45 6.01
C ILE A 131 -1.16 -8.31 5.00
N MET A 132 -1.36 -8.60 3.72
CA MET A 132 -1.41 -7.59 2.66
C MET A 132 -2.50 -6.55 2.92
N LYS A 133 -3.68 -6.98 3.37
CA LYS A 133 -4.78 -6.09 3.74
C LYS A 133 -4.41 -5.18 4.91
N LEU A 134 -3.83 -5.73 5.98
CA LEU A 134 -3.37 -4.94 7.14
C LEU A 134 -2.31 -3.90 6.75
N VAL A 135 -1.36 -4.27 5.89
CA VAL A 135 -0.35 -3.34 5.38
C VAL A 135 -0.99 -2.23 4.54
N ALA A 136 -1.93 -2.58 3.65
CA ALA A 136 -2.66 -1.60 2.84
C ALA A 136 -3.49 -0.63 3.71
N GLU A 137 -4.19 -1.14 4.73
CA GLU A 137 -4.94 -0.33 5.68
C GLU A 137 -4.04 0.59 6.50
N ALA A 138 -2.88 0.09 6.96
CA ALA A 138 -1.90 0.90 7.68
C ALA A 138 -1.34 2.04 6.81
N GLN A 139 -1.07 1.77 5.52
CA GLN A 139 -0.60 2.77 4.57
C GLN A 139 -1.67 3.81 4.20
N SER A 140 -2.93 3.40 4.10
CA SER A 140 -4.05 4.29 3.78
C SER A 140 -4.55 5.09 4.99
N SER A 141 -4.20 4.68 6.21
CA SER A 141 -4.63 5.36 7.43
C SER A 141 -3.87 6.68 7.61
N LYS A 142 -4.56 7.81 7.40
CA LYS A 142 -4.01 9.13 7.75
C LYS A 142 -3.76 9.23 9.24
N SER A 143 -2.59 9.72 9.63
CA SER A 143 -2.30 9.99 11.03
C SER A 143 -3.27 11.02 11.59
N LYS A 144 -3.55 10.96 12.91
CA LYS A 144 -4.41 11.98 13.57
C LYS A 144 -3.88 13.40 13.36
N THR A 145 -2.56 13.55 13.31
CA THR A 145 -1.87 14.82 13.04
C THR A 145 -2.17 15.32 11.63
N GLN A 146 -2.13 14.45 10.65
CA GLN A 146 -2.42 14.79 9.24
C GLN A 146 -3.87 15.21 9.05
N ILE A 147 -4.83 14.53 9.71
CA ILE A 147 -6.25 14.92 9.69
C ILE A 147 -6.46 16.32 10.28
N ILE A 148 -5.74 16.65 11.36
CA ILE A 148 -5.81 17.98 11.97
C ILE A 148 -5.19 19.03 11.04
N ALA A 149 -4.04 18.74 10.43
CA ALA A 149 -3.40 19.61 9.45
C ALA A 149 -4.27 19.87 8.23
N ASP A 150 -4.87 18.83 7.64
CA ASP A 150 -5.83 18.94 6.51
C ASP A 150 -7.02 19.84 6.88
N ARG A 151 -7.57 19.68 8.09
CA ARG A 151 -8.68 20.51 8.57
C ARG A 151 -8.26 21.98 8.79
N ALA A 152 -7.08 22.20 9.36
CA ALA A 152 -6.52 23.54 9.53
C ALA A 152 -6.28 24.21 8.17
N ALA A 153 -5.69 23.49 7.21
CA ALA A 153 -5.47 23.96 5.86
C ALA A 153 -6.78 24.36 5.16
N TYR A 154 -7.84 23.54 5.33
CA TYR A 154 -9.16 23.84 4.80
C TYR A 154 -9.70 25.19 5.32
N TYR A 155 -9.67 25.44 6.63
CA TYR A 155 -10.14 26.70 7.20
C TYR A 155 -9.25 27.88 6.80
N LEU A 156 -7.92 27.70 6.78
CA LEU A 156 -6.96 28.72 6.34
C LEU A 156 -7.19 29.15 4.89
N THR A 157 -7.59 28.22 4.02
CA THR A 157 -7.92 28.56 2.62
C THR A 157 -9.08 29.52 2.53
N PHE A 158 -10.14 29.33 3.31
CA PHE A 158 -11.29 30.27 3.33
C PHE A 158 -10.90 31.62 3.92
N VAL A 159 -10.09 31.63 4.98
CA VAL A 159 -9.56 32.87 5.57
C VAL A 159 -8.71 33.62 4.54
N ALA A 160 -7.84 32.93 3.82
CA ALA A 160 -6.99 33.51 2.78
C ALA A 160 -7.80 34.15 1.64
N ILE A 161 -8.82 33.43 1.14
CA ILE A 161 -9.71 33.96 0.09
C ILE A 161 -10.49 35.16 0.60
N GLY A 162 -11.00 35.12 1.82
CA GLY A 162 -11.70 36.25 2.46
C GLY A 162 -10.79 37.48 2.63
N ALA A 163 -9.56 37.28 3.11
CA ALA A 163 -8.58 38.36 3.25
C ALA A 163 -8.18 38.97 1.90
N ALA A 164 -8.01 38.14 0.86
CA ALA A 164 -7.71 38.57 -0.49
C ALA A 164 -8.86 39.42 -1.08
N ALA A 165 -10.12 38.97 -0.88
CA ALA A 165 -11.30 39.71 -1.31
C ALA A 165 -11.42 41.06 -0.58
N LEU A 166 -11.21 41.08 0.73
CA LEU A 166 -11.21 42.35 1.53
C LEU A 166 -10.10 43.28 1.09
N THR A 167 -8.90 42.76 0.78
CA THR A 167 -7.79 43.54 0.23
C THR A 167 -8.15 44.15 -1.11
N ALA A 168 -8.75 43.36 -2.02
CA ALA A 168 -9.21 43.85 -3.31
C ALA A 168 -10.23 44.99 -3.19
N ILE A 169 -11.28 44.77 -2.37
CA ILE A 169 -12.33 45.76 -2.11
C ILE A 169 -11.76 47.00 -1.46
N GLY A 170 -10.92 46.84 -0.42
CA GLY A 170 -10.33 47.98 0.30
C GLY A 170 -9.51 48.88 -0.64
N TRP A 171 -8.62 48.31 -1.44
CA TRP A 171 -7.79 49.12 -2.34
C TRP A 171 -8.60 49.73 -3.50
N THR A 172 -9.64 49.03 -4.02
CA THR A 172 -10.50 49.61 -5.08
C THR A 172 -11.40 50.74 -4.59
N VAL A 173 -11.83 50.70 -3.30
CA VAL A 173 -12.78 51.70 -2.76
C VAL A 173 -12.06 52.90 -2.14
N PHE A 174 -10.90 52.68 -1.47
CA PHE A 174 -10.23 53.70 -0.69
C PHE A 174 -8.95 54.23 -1.33
N SER A 175 -8.59 53.84 -2.54
CA SER A 175 -7.35 54.23 -3.21
C SER A 175 -7.57 54.41 -4.71
N ASP A 176 -6.91 55.39 -5.31
CA ASP A 176 -6.85 55.62 -6.75
C ASP A 176 -5.65 54.91 -7.43
N GLU A 177 -5.13 53.85 -6.78
CA GLU A 177 -3.99 53.11 -7.27
C GLU A 177 -4.31 52.30 -8.53
N SER A 178 -3.26 51.98 -9.28
CA SER A 178 -3.42 51.18 -10.51
C SER A 178 -3.92 49.77 -10.25
N MET A 179 -4.66 49.18 -11.19
CA MET A 179 -5.12 47.79 -11.12
C MET A 179 -3.94 46.81 -10.93
N SER A 180 -2.78 47.11 -11.50
CA SER A 180 -1.57 46.30 -11.31
C SER A 180 -1.10 46.25 -9.88
N PHE A 181 -1.16 47.38 -9.16
CA PHE A 181 -0.81 47.47 -7.74
C PHE A 181 -1.77 46.67 -6.87
N ILE A 182 -3.09 46.80 -7.14
CA ILE A 182 -4.12 46.03 -6.41
C ILE A 182 -3.93 44.53 -6.59
N LEU A 183 -3.73 44.08 -7.83
CA LEU A 183 -3.45 42.68 -8.15
C LEU A 183 -2.23 42.14 -7.42
N GLU A 184 -1.12 42.91 -7.40
CA GLU A 184 0.09 42.53 -6.67
C GLU A 184 -0.18 42.29 -5.18
N ARG A 185 -0.96 43.17 -4.52
CA ARG A 185 -1.31 43.04 -3.12
C ARG A 185 -2.21 41.85 -2.84
N VAL A 186 -3.21 41.60 -3.68
CA VAL A 186 -4.11 40.45 -3.57
C VAL A 186 -3.33 39.13 -3.72
N VAL A 187 -2.47 39.04 -4.73
CA VAL A 187 -1.63 37.86 -4.95
C VAL A 187 -0.67 37.66 -3.78
N THR A 188 -0.05 38.72 -3.26
CA THR A 188 0.83 38.64 -2.08
C THR A 188 0.10 38.06 -0.87
N VAL A 189 -1.12 38.52 -0.58
CA VAL A 189 -1.94 37.99 0.51
C VAL A 189 -2.25 36.51 0.31
N LEU A 190 -2.62 36.09 -0.89
CA LEU A 190 -2.90 34.68 -1.22
C LEU A 190 -1.65 33.81 -1.06
N VAL A 191 -0.49 34.25 -1.54
CA VAL A 191 0.77 33.49 -1.45
C VAL A 191 1.21 33.32 0.00
N ILE A 192 1.16 34.40 0.82
CA ILE A 192 1.55 34.34 2.24
C ILE A 192 0.59 33.46 3.06
N ALA A 193 -0.70 33.52 2.74
CA ALA A 193 -1.72 32.77 3.47
C ALA A 193 -1.86 31.32 2.98
N CYS A 194 -1.12 30.92 1.94
CA CYS A 194 -1.23 29.57 1.38
C CYS A 194 -0.61 28.53 2.34
N PRO A 195 -1.37 27.53 2.81
CA PRO A 195 -0.91 26.59 3.85
C PRO A 195 0.04 25.49 3.34
N HIS A 196 0.67 25.66 2.19
CA HIS A 196 1.58 24.66 1.60
C HIS A 196 2.80 24.28 2.47
N ALA A 197 3.07 25.06 3.54
CA ALA A 197 4.13 24.73 4.49
C ALA A 197 3.70 23.71 5.57
N LEU A 198 2.43 23.28 5.58
CA LEU A 198 1.86 22.39 6.60
C LEU A 198 1.58 20.98 6.06
N GLY A 199 1.85 20.70 4.75
CA GLY A 199 1.68 19.39 4.12
C GLY A 199 2.96 18.56 4.08
#